data_2231f2587f7ad8a564935873c1782172
#
_entry.id   2231f2587f7ad8a564935873c1782172
#
_cell.length_a   1.000
_cell.length_b   1.000
_cell.length_c   1.000
_cell.angle_alpha   90.00
_cell.angle_beta   90.00
_cell.angle_gamma   90.00
#
_symmetry.space_group_name_H-M   'P 1'
#
loop_
_entity.id
_entity.type
_entity.pdbx_description
1 polymer ?
#
loop_
_entity_poly.entity_id
_entity_poly.type
_entity_poly.pdbx_seq_one_letter_code
_entity_poly.pdbx_strand_id
1 'polypeptide(L)'
;MIRAVLAFTFILSALFTQAQSTDVPVFVSGEGGHKSYRIPAIIALPGGDLLAFAEGRVHGAADFGDVNIVMKRSSDKGKTWSELQTVVDYDTLQAGNAAPVVDLTDPAYPKGRVFLFYNTGNAHEHEVRSGKGLREVWYITSTDNGQTWSEPVNITAQVHRPNMPKANPAYTFKEDWRAYANTPGHAMQFAKGKYKGRLYIAANHSEGEAKQTAEDYFAHGFYTDDHGKTFKISETVPESGGNESMATELTDGKLMMNIRNQQGDVRARIVALSSDGGATWDTTYFDQQLPDPVNQGSILTIGEKKGKAILAFSNAADTRRRDNLTLRISYDEGKTWPEQHVIAKSQNEAKDYAAYSDLVKLGNKEVGVLYEKDGYQQIVFQVVKWK
;
A
#
# COMPACT_ATOMS: atom_id res chain seq x y z
N MET A 1 29.13 -70.10 12.34
CA MET A 1 27.73 -69.65 12.24
C MET A 1 27.65 -68.21 12.68
N ILE A 2 27.63 -67.32 11.70
CA ILE A 2 27.58 -65.85 11.93
C ILE A 2 26.13 -65.46 11.68
N ARG A 3 25.42 -64.95 12.73
CA ARG A 3 24.06 -64.41 12.61
C ARG A 3 24.16 -62.93 12.23
N ALA A 4 23.71 -62.58 11.03
CA ALA A 4 23.51 -61.20 10.61
C ALA A 4 22.20 -60.65 11.22
N VAL A 5 22.27 -59.56 11.96
CA VAL A 5 21.12 -58.79 12.45
C VAL A 5 20.84 -57.67 11.45
N LEU A 6 19.74 -57.78 10.71
CA LEU A 6 19.22 -56.70 9.89
C LEU A 6 18.48 -55.70 10.80
N ALA A 7 19.01 -54.48 10.92
CA ALA A 7 18.31 -53.39 11.54
C ALA A 7 17.43 -52.68 10.48
N PHE A 8 16.12 -52.77 10.62
CA PHE A 8 15.16 -51.96 9.82
C PHE A 8 15.02 -50.57 10.44
N THR A 9 15.56 -49.59 9.76
CA THR A 9 15.34 -48.18 10.12
C THR A 9 14.03 -47.71 9.49
N PHE A 10 12.98 -47.50 10.30
CA PHE A 10 11.76 -46.86 9.87
C PHE A 10 12.00 -45.33 9.78
N ILE A 11 12.06 -44.81 8.57
CA ILE A 11 12.01 -43.35 8.33
C ILE A 11 10.55 -42.93 8.39
N LEU A 12 10.17 -42.31 9.49
CA LEU A 12 8.85 -41.66 9.66
C LEU A 12 8.88 -40.34 8.89
N SER A 13 8.39 -40.32 7.65
CA SER A 13 8.15 -39.10 6.89
C SER A 13 6.96 -38.37 7.51
N ALA A 14 7.19 -37.36 8.31
CA ALA A 14 6.16 -36.44 8.74
C ALA A 14 5.65 -35.67 7.52
N LEU A 15 4.50 -36.00 6.99
CA LEU A 15 3.76 -35.23 6.02
C LEU A 15 3.22 -34.00 6.76
N PHE A 16 3.93 -32.87 6.67
CA PHE A 16 3.39 -31.55 7.00
C PHE A 16 2.36 -31.19 5.91
N THR A 17 1.11 -31.53 6.11
CA THR A 17 0.00 -30.90 5.40
C THR A 17 -0.13 -29.48 5.95
N GLN A 18 0.55 -28.53 5.36
CA GLN A 18 0.24 -27.12 5.53
C GLN A 18 -1.16 -26.94 4.95
N ALA A 19 -2.15 -26.69 5.80
CA ALA A 19 -3.48 -26.30 5.32
C ALA A 19 -3.30 -25.03 4.49
N GLN A 20 -3.40 -25.15 3.18
CA GLN A 20 -3.33 -24.04 2.26
C GLN A 20 -4.52 -23.16 2.58
N SER A 21 -4.29 -21.96 3.11
CA SER A 21 -5.32 -20.95 3.31
C SER A 21 -5.95 -20.69 1.95
N THR A 22 -7.26 -20.83 1.84
CA THR A 22 -7.97 -20.61 0.58
C THR A 22 -8.13 -19.12 0.35
N ASP A 23 -7.80 -18.66 -0.85
CA ASP A 23 -8.09 -17.29 -1.29
C ASP A 23 -9.60 -17.05 -1.29
N VAL A 24 -10.01 -15.91 -0.77
CA VAL A 24 -11.39 -15.45 -0.81
C VAL A 24 -11.48 -14.33 -1.84
N PRO A 25 -12.21 -14.49 -2.96
CA PRO A 25 -12.43 -13.41 -3.92
C PRO A 25 -13.12 -12.23 -3.25
N VAL A 26 -12.56 -11.01 -3.44
CA VAL A 26 -13.14 -9.77 -2.94
C VAL A 26 -13.69 -8.94 -4.09
N PHE A 27 -12.87 -8.68 -5.11
CA PHE A 27 -13.28 -7.99 -6.31
C PHE A 27 -12.95 -8.88 -7.52
N VAL A 28 -13.95 -9.13 -8.37
CA VAL A 28 -13.83 -9.99 -9.56
C VAL A 28 -14.04 -9.15 -10.82
N SER A 29 -13.08 -9.15 -11.71
CA SER A 29 -13.13 -8.39 -12.97
C SER A 29 -14.33 -8.82 -13.83
N GLY A 30 -15.06 -7.84 -14.35
CA GLY A 30 -16.30 -8.06 -15.09
C GLY A 30 -17.57 -8.02 -14.25
N GLU A 31 -17.48 -7.97 -12.92
CA GLU A 31 -18.62 -7.83 -12.01
C GLU A 31 -18.82 -6.38 -11.57
N GLY A 32 -19.98 -6.06 -11.00
CA GLY A 32 -20.27 -4.76 -10.36
C GLY A 32 -20.15 -3.54 -11.27
N GLY A 33 -20.25 -3.71 -12.60
CA GLY A 33 -20.16 -2.63 -13.57
C GLY A 33 -18.72 -2.26 -14.00
N HIS A 34 -17.70 -2.92 -13.48
CA HIS A 34 -16.29 -2.63 -13.77
C HIS A 34 -15.62 -3.78 -14.51
N LYS A 35 -14.91 -3.49 -15.58
CA LYS A 35 -14.19 -4.51 -16.35
C LYS A 35 -12.92 -5.01 -15.68
N SER A 36 -12.34 -4.22 -14.78
CA SER A 36 -11.14 -4.61 -14.04
C SER A 36 -11.12 -3.96 -12.66
N TYR A 37 -10.49 -4.65 -11.71
CA TYR A 37 -10.19 -4.10 -10.38
C TYR A 37 -8.70 -4.14 -10.14
N ARG A 38 -8.15 -3.01 -9.70
CA ARG A 38 -6.72 -2.84 -9.44
C ARG A 38 -6.47 -2.11 -8.12
N ILE A 39 -5.22 -2.07 -7.69
CA ILE A 39 -4.72 -1.18 -6.63
C ILE A 39 -5.45 -1.43 -5.29
N PRO A 40 -5.21 -2.59 -4.67
CA PRO A 40 -5.85 -2.94 -3.41
C PRO A 40 -5.37 -2.07 -2.25
N ALA A 41 -6.29 -1.71 -1.34
CA ALA A 41 -6.00 -1.14 -0.03
C ALA A 41 -6.94 -1.74 1.02
N ILE A 42 -6.45 -1.96 2.24
CA ILE A 42 -7.26 -2.57 3.31
C ILE A 42 -6.92 -2.01 4.68
N ILE A 43 -7.94 -1.78 5.50
CA ILE A 43 -7.80 -1.41 6.91
C ILE A 43 -8.69 -2.25 7.79
N ALA A 44 -8.30 -2.37 9.07
CA ALA A 44 -9.16 -2.90 10.13
C ALA A 44 -9.71 -1.74 10.97
N LEU A 45 -11.01 -1.80 11.26
CA LEU A 45 -11.68 -0.88 12.16
C LEU A 45 -11.51 -1.33 13.63
N PRO A 46 -11.70 -0.44 14.61
CA PRO A 46 -11.58 -0.79 16.04
C PRO A 46 -12.44 -1.97 16.50
N GLY A 47 -13.60 -2.18 15.84
CA GLY A 47 -14.50 -3.32 16.10
C GLY A 47 -14.06 -4.65 15.48
N GLY A 48 -12.99 -4.64 14.65
CA GLY A 48 -12.48 -5.81 13.94
C GLY A 48 -13.05 -6.01 12.55
N ASP A 49 -14.00 -5.20 12.11
CA ASP A 49 -14.47 -5.17 10.72
C ASP A 49 -13.34 -4.72 9.80
N LEU A 50 -13.36 -5.21 8.57
CA LEU A 50 -12.40 -4.84 7.53
C LEU A 50 -13.08 -4.00 6.46
N LEU A 51 -12.37 -2.98 5.97
CA LEU A 51 -12.73 -2.25 4.77
C LEU A 51 -11.67 -2.50 3.70
N ALA A 52 -12.05 -3.13 2.60
CA ALA A 52 -11.22 -3.35 1.43
C ALA A 52 -11.61 -2.36 0.33
N PHE A 53 -10.63 -1.71 -0.26
CA PHE A 53 -10.78 -0.73 -1.35
C PHE A 53 -10.05 -1.21 -2.59
N ALA A 54 -10.52 -0.78 -3.75
CA ALA A 54 -9.86 -0.97 -5.04
C ALA A 54 -10.23 0.15 -6.01
N GLU A 55 -9.44 0.29 -7.07
CA GLU A 55 -9.85 1.01 -8.26
C GLU A 55 -10.79 0.11 -9.09
N GLY A 56 -12.04 0.51 -9.23
CA GLY A 56 -13.00 -0.07 -10.17
C GLY A 56 -12.86 0.62 -11.52
N ARG A 57 -12.29 -0.07 -12.51
CA ARG A 57 -12.00 0.46 -13.85
C ARG A 57 -13.09 0.05 -14.81
N VAL A 58 -13.90 1.01 -15.29
CA VAL A 58 -15.14 0.74 -16.01
C VAL A 58 -14.88 0.14 -17.40
N HIS A 59 -13.86 0.62 -18.12
CA HIS A 59 -13.66 0.26 -19.53
C HIS A 59 -12.54 -0.76 -19.77
N GLY A 60 -11.69 -1.05 -18.81
CA GLY A 60 -10.56 -1.97 -18.97
C GLY A 60 -9.52 -1.82 -17.87
N ALA A 61 -8.34 -2.39 -18.06
CA ALA A 61 -7.26 -2.38 -17.06
C ALA A 61 -6.33 -1.15 -17.15
N ALA A 62 -6.60 -0.17 -18.03
CA ALA A 62 -5.79 1.04 -18.18
C ALA A 62 -5.78 1.89 -16.91
N ASP A 63 -4.64 2.51 -16.61
CA ASP A 63 -4.44 3.31 -15.39
C ASP A 63 -5.16 4.67 -15.43
N PHE A 64 -5.66 5.09 -16.57
CA PHE A 64 -6.44 6.32 -16.75
C PHE A 64 -7.70 6.07 -17.57
N GLY A 65 -8.78 6.73 -17.22
CA GLY A 65 -10.11 6.67 -17.82
C GLY A 65 -11.18 6.85 -16.75
N ASP A 66 -12.35 6.29 -16.97
CA ASP A 66 -13.42 6.17 -15.98
C ASP A 66 -13.00 5.14 -14.91
N VAL A 67 -12.44 5.66 -13.83
CA VAL A 67 -11.90 4.89 -12.71
C VAL A 67 -12.47 5.41 -11.41
N ASN A 68 -13.17 4.53 -10.70
CA ASN A 68 -13.83 4.83 -9.43
C ASN A 68 -13.09 4.18 -8.26
N ILE A 69 -13.19 4.74 -7.07
CA ILE A 69 -12.80 4.01 -5.85
C ILE A 69 -14.01 3.26 -5.34
N VAL A 70 -13.86 1.96 -5.23
CA VAL A 70 -14.88 1.05 -4.75
C VAL A 70 -14.46 0.40 -3.43
N MET A 71 -15.45 -0.06 -2.66
CA MET A 71 -15.24 -0.65 -1.34
C MET A 71 -16.12 -1.86 -1.13
N LYS A 72 -15.63 -2.83 -0.35
CA LYS A 72 -16.39 -3.91 0.29
C LYS A 72 -16.02 -4.02 1.76
N ARG A 73 -16.95 -4.51 2.58
CA ARG A 73 -16.78 -4.69 4.02
C ARG A 73 -16.84 -6.18 4.39
N SER A 74 -16.07 -6.57 5.41
CA SER A 74 -16.17 -7.86 6.06
C SER A 74 -16.26 -7.70 7.57
N SER A 75 -17.19 -8.43 8.21
CA SER A 75 -17.34 -8.48 9.67
C SER A 75 -16.91 -9.82 10.27
N ASP A 76 -16.33 -10.71 9.48
CA ASP A 76 -15.95 -12.08 9.86
C ASP A 76 -14.49 -12.41 9.54
N LYS A 77 -13.63 -11.37 9.60
CA LYS A 77 -12.19 -11.46 9.30
C LYS A 77 -11.88 -11.86 7.86
N GLY A 78 -12.66 -11.39 6.91
CA GLY A 78 -12.43 -11.59 5.48
C GLY A 78 -12.93 -12.90 4.91
N LYS A 79 -13.76 -13.67 5.64
CA LYS A 79 -14.38 -14.91 5.12
C LYS A 79 -15.50 -14.60 4.13
N THR A 80 -16.27 -13.55 4.39
CA THR A 80 -17.30 -13.05 3.50
C THR A 80 -17.22 -11.53 3.36
N TRP A 81 -17.71 -11.01 2.24
CA TRP A 81 -17.64 -9.60 1.89
C TRP A 81 -19.01 -9.09 1.46
N SER A 82 -19.30 -7.84 1.77
CA SER A 82 -20.55 -7.16 1.40
C SER A 82 -20.68 -6.98 -0.12
N GLU A 83 -21.82 -6.49 -0.56
CA GLU A 83 -21.99 -5.92 -1.90
C GLU A 83 -21.01 -4.76 -2.13
N LEU A 84 -20.72 -4.51 -3.41
CA LEU A 84 -19.84 -3.43 -3.85
C LEU A 84 -20.49 -2.07 -3.55
N GLN A 85 -19.71 -1.15 -3.00
CA GLN A 85 -20.08 0.25 -2.85
C GLN A 85 -19.07 1.12 -3.63
N THR A 86 -19.53 1.99 -4.52
CA THR A 86 -18.73 3.08 -5.07
C THR A 86 -18.64 4.19 -4.04
N VAL A 87 -17.43 4.55 -3.60
CA VAL A 87 -17.20 5.57 -2.56
C VAL A 87 -16.67 6.88 -3.12
N VAL A 88 -15.97 6.83 -4.25
CA VAL A 88 -15.57 8.01 -5.02
C VAL A 88 -15.82 7.72 -6.50
N ASP A 89 -16.55 8.61 -7.13
CA ASP A 89 -16.79 8.65 -8.56
C ASP A 89 -16.40 10.05 -9.07
N TYR A 90 -15.61 10.11 -10.12
CA TYR A 90 -15.18 11.36 -10.75
C TYR A 90 -15.60 11.39 -12.22
N ASP A 91 -16.84 11.03 -12.46
CA ASP A 91 -17.46 10.87 -13.78
C ASP A 91 -16.63 9.96 -14.71
N THR A 92 -16.18 10.49 -15.84
CA THR A 92 -15.38 9.74 -16.83
C THR A 92 -13.87 9.86 -16.62
N LEU A 93 -13.45 10.45 -15.50
CA LEU A 93 -12.05 10.70 -15.17
C LEU A 93 -11.58 9.75 -14.05
N GLN A 94 -10.31 9.83 -13.72
CA GLN A 94 -9.70 8.95 -12.74
C GLN A 94 -9.89 9.47 -11.32
N ALA A 95 -10.45 8.62 -10.44
CA ALA A 95 -10.23 8.64 -9.00
C ALA A 95 -9.49 7.35 -8.60
N GLY A 96 -8.32 7.47 -7.99
CA GLY A 96 -7.49 6.30 -7.72
C GLY A 96 -6.53 6.47 -6.54
N ASN A 97 -5.65 5.49 -6.36
CA ASN A 97 -4.65 5.45 -5.30
C ASN A 97 -5.25 5.64 -3.91
N ALA A 98 -6.22 4.81 -3.56
CA ALA A 98 -6.85 4.80 -2.25
C ALA A 98 -5.81 4.59 -1.14
N ALA A 99 -5.81 5.50 -0.15
CA ALA A 99 -4.95 5.45 1.03
C ALA A 99 -5.78 5.61 2.31
N PRO A 100 -6.49 4.57 2.74
CA PRO A 100 -7.31 4.61 3.93
C PRO A 100 -6.47 4.57 5.21
N VAL A 101 -6.96 5.26 6.26
CA VAL A 101 -6.42 5.19 7.63
C VAL A 101 -7.51 5.50 8.64
N VAL A 102 -7.43 4.91 9.84
CA VAL A 102 -8.33 5.24 10.95
C VAL A 102 -7.63 6.20 11.90
N ASP A 103 -8.20 7.38 12.12
CA ASP A 103 -7.81 8.27 13.21
C ASP A 103 -8.50 7.81 14.50
N LEU A 104 -7.69 7.31 15.44
CA LEU A 104 -8.13 6.78 16.74
C LEU A 104 -7.93 7.77 17.89
N THR A 105 -7.43 8.96 17.60
CA THR A 105 -7.00 9.92 18.64
C THR A 105 -7.75 11.24 18.62
N ASP A 106 -8.62 11.47 17.64
CA ASP A 106 -9.46 12.66 17.57
C ASP A 106 -10.51 12.63 18.69
N PRO A 107 -10.47 13.55 19.67
CA PRO A 107 -11.43 13.56 20.76
C PRO A 107 -12.87 13.84 20.32
N ALA A 108 -13.07 14.45 19.15
CA ALA A 108 -14.38 14.66 18.56
C ALA A 108 -15.01 13.35 18.04
N TYR A 109 -14.20 12.34 17.77
CA TYR A 109 -14.63 11.04 17.23
C TYR A 109 -14.06 9.86 18.04
N PRO A 110 -14.52 9.65 19.29
CA PRO A 110 -13.94 8.67 20.21
C PRO A 110 -14.07 7.21 19.76
N LYS A 111 -14.90 6.93 18.76
CA LYS A 111 -15.01 5.61 18.13
C LYS A 111 -14.06 5.45 16.92
N GLY A 112 -13.28 6.48 16.62
CA GLY A 112 -12.43 6.59 15.44
C GLY A 112 -13.16 7.23 14.25
N ARG A 113 -12.38 7.80 13.34
CA ARG A 113 -12.82 8.36 12.07
C ARG A 113 -11.96 7.81 10.96
N VAL A 114 -12.55 7.23 9.93
CA VAL A 114 -11.84 6.78 8.74
C VAL A 114 -11.56 7.98 7.86
N PHE A 115 -10.31 8.16 7.45
CA PHE A 115 -9.92 8.98 6.32
C PHE A 115 -9.65 8.09 5.13
N LEU A 116 -10.11 8.49 3.97
CA LEU A 116 -9.74 7.92 2.69
C LEU A 116 -9.10 9.03 1.85
N PHE A 117 -7.77 9.04 1.79
CA PHE A 117 -7.03 9.90 0.86
C PHE A 117 -7.03 9.27 -0.52
N TYR A 118 -7.06 10.08 -1.57
CA TYR A 118 -7.05 9.61 -2.95
C TYR A 118 -6.56 10.69 -3.91
N ASN A 119 -6.31 10.31 -5.14
CA ASN A 119 -5.94 11.22 -6.21
C ASN A 119 -7.02 11.27 -7.27
N THR A 120 -7.23 12.45 -7.86
CA THR A 120 -7.92 12.58 -9.13
C THR A 120 -6.94 12.88 -10.24
N GLY A 121 -7.28 12.51 -11.48
CA GLY A 121 -6.46 12.78 -12.65
C GLY A 121 -7.31 13.03 -13.89
N ASN A 122 -6.86 13.96 -14.73
CA ASN A 122 -7.56 14.36 -15.97
C ASN A 122 -6.82 13.98 -17.25
N ALA A 123 -5.71 13.24 -17.14
CA ALA A 123 -4.91 12.78 -18.27
C ALA A 123 -4.08 11.53 -17.93
N HIS A 124 -3.60 10.83 -18.93
CA HIS A 124 -2.64 9.75 -18.77
C HIS A 124 -1.35 10.24 -18.11
N GLU A 125 -0.69 9.36 -17.33
CA GLU A 125 0.50 9.73 -16.58
C GLU A 125 1.61 10.34 -17.43
N HIS A 126 1.85 9.83 -18.63
CA HIS A 126 2.84 10.39 -19.56
C HIS A 126 2.50 11.82 -19.99
N GLU A 127 1.22 12.17 -20.11
CA GLU A 127 0.77 13.54 -20.40
C GLU A 127 0.92 14.43 -19.18
N VAL A 128 0.56 13.94 -18.00
CA VAL A 128 0.76 14.66 -16.72
C VAL A 128 2.24 14.95 -16.53
N ARG A 129 3.15 13.99 -16.69
CA ARG A 129 4.60 14.17 -16.62
C ARG A 129 5.13 15.16 -17.67
N SER A 130 4.49 15.27 -18.82
CA SER A 130 4.83 16.27 -19.85
C SER A 130 4.17 17.65 -19.62
N GLY A 131 3.53 17.87 -18.49
CA GLY A 131 2.89 19.13 -18.12
C GLY A 131 1.58 19.42 -18.86
N LYS A 132 0.90 18.39 -19.39
CA LYS A 132 -0.36 18.51 -20.14
C LYS A 132 -1.59 18.08 -19.35
N GLY A 133 -1.41 17.54 -18.16
CA GLY A 133 -2.48 17.09 -17.26
C GLY A 133 -2.20 17.46 -15.83
N LEU A 134 -3.17 17.23 -14.96
CA LEU A 134 -3.12 17.56 -13.55
C LEU A 134 -3.51 16.35 -12.71
N ARG A 135 -2.80 16.13 -11.62
CA ARG A 135 -3.16 15.27 -10.51
C ARG A 135 -3.51 16.13 -9.31
N GLU A 136 -4.59 15.83 -8.65
CA GLU A 136 -5.00 16.50 -7.42
C GLU A 136 -5.11 15.51 -6.26
N VAL A 137 -5.00 16.03 -5.04
CA VAL A 137 -5.03 15.24 -3.81
C VAL A 137 -6.25 15.62 -3.00
N TRP A 138 -7.05 14.62 -2.64
CA TRP A 138 -8.31 14.78 -1.96
C TRP A 138 -8.43 13.82 -0.79
N TYR A 139 -9.36 14.07 0.11
CA TYR A 139 -9.83 13.07 1.06
C TYR A 139 -11.34 13.19 1.30
N ILE A 140 -11.91 12.08 1.74
CA ILE A 140 -13.23 11.97 2.34
C ILE A 140 -13.12 11.28 3.69
N THR A 141 -14.11 11.45 4.57
CA THR A 141 -14.13 10.80 5.89
C THR A 141 -15.42 10.06 6.15
N SER A 142 -15.35 9.02 7.00
CA SER A 142 -16.50 8.31 7.53
C SER A 142 -16.40 8.15 9.04
N THR A 143 -17.53 8.32 9.73
CA THR A 143 -17.67 8.16 11.19
C THR A 143 -18.61 7.01 11.56
N ASP A 144 -19.10 6.28 10.57
CA ASP A 144 -20.07 5.18 10.70
C ASP A 144 -19.53 3.87 10.09
N ASN A 145 -18.21 3.67 10.17
CA ASN A 145 -17.54 2.49 9.66
C ASN A 145 -17.66 2.33 8.13
N GLY A 146 -17.59 3.43 7.37
CA GLY A 146 -17.63 3.43 5.91
C GLY A 146 -19.02 3.24 5.31
N GLN A 147 -20.10 3.39 6.08
CA GLN A 147 -21.46 3.31 5.52
C GLN A 147 -21.78 4.56 4.70
N THR A 148 -21.41 5.73 5.25
CA THR A 148 -21.54 7.00 4.56
C THR A 148 -20.21 7.77 4.61
N TRP A 149 -20.05 8.68 3.66
CA TRP A 149 -18.83 9.47 3.48
C TRP A 149 -19.17 10.95 3.40
N SER A 150 -18.22 11.78 3.87
CA SER A 150 -18.31 13.23 3.79
C SER A 150 -18.19 13.74 2.36
N GLU A 151 -18.50 15.03 2.14
CA GLU A 151 -18.09 15.73 0.93
C GLU A 151 -16.56 15.69 0.76
N PRO A 152 -16.06 15.64 -0.49
CA PRO A 152 -14.64 15.65 -0.79
C PRO A 152 -13.94 16.96 -0.39
N VAL A 153 -12.74 16.85 0.16
CA VAL A 153 -11.89 18.00 0.52
C VAL A 153 -10.61 17.98 -0.31
N ASN A 154 -10.40 19.02 -1.14
CA ASN A 154 -9.18 19.21 -1.91
C ASN A 154 -8.06 19.75 -1.02
N ILE A 155 -6.96 19.03 -0.94
CA ILE A 155 -5.76 19.41 -0.16
C ILE A 155 -4.52 19.62 -1.04
N THR A 156 -4.69 19.62 -2.36
CA THR A 156 -3.59 19.71 -3.34
C THR A 156 -2.62 20.84 -3.02
N ALA A 157 -3.11 22.03 -2.76
CA ALA A 157 -2.25 23.20 -2.45
C ALA A 157 -1.41 23.03 -1.17
N GLN A 158 -1.79 22.10 -0.27
CA GLN A 158 -1.05 21.83 0.96
C GLN A 158 0.00 20.74 0.78
N VAL A 159 -0.26 19.74 -0.10
CA VAL A 159 0.54 18.50 -0.15
C VAL A 159 1.19 18.21 -1.50
N HIS A 160 0.91 18.98 -2.52
CA HIS A 160 1.49 18.88 -3.86
C HIS A 160 2.07 20.22 -4.30
N ARG A 161 2.99 20.25 -5.27
CA ARG A 161 3.70 21.45 -5.73
C ARG A 161 3.64 21.62 -7.25
N PRO A 162 2.44 21.57 -7.90
CA PRO A 162 2.34 21.70 -9.34
C PRO A 162 2.55 23.17 -9.79
N ASN A 163 3.26 23.34 -10.87
CA ASN A 163 3.35 24.64 -11.55
C ASN A 163 2.40 24.66 -12.75
N MET A 164 1.11 24.80 -12.49
CA MET A 164 0.02 24.64 -13.46
C MET A 164 -1.00 25.80 -13.39
N PRO A 165 -0.55 27.08 -13.47
CA PRO A 165 -1.45 28.24 -13.28
C PRO A 165 -2.56 28.37 -14.34
N LYS A 166 -2.40 27.73 -15.51
CA LYS A 166 -3.46 27.66 -16.52
C LYS A 166 -4.59 26.69 -16.15
N ALA A 167 -4.26 25.61 -15.46
CA ALA A 167 -5.25 24.65 -14.96
C ALA A 167 -5.92 25.17 -13.69
N ASN A 168 -5.14 25.72 -12.76
CA ASN A 168 -5.62 26.35 -11.54
C ASN A 168 -4.67 27.47 -11.14
N PRO A 169 -5.13 28.74 -11.04
CA PRO A 169 -4.29 29.87 -10.65
C PRO A 169 -3.61 29.76 -9.27
N ALA A 170 -4.11 28.89 -8.38
CA ALA A 170 -3.50 28.62 -7.09
C ALA A 170 -2.26 27.70 -7.18
N TYR A 171 -2.03 27.06 -8.32
CA TYR A 171 -0.94 26.09 -8.53
C TYR A 171 0.23 26.74 -9.28
N THR A 172 0.99 27.57 -8.56
CA THR A 172 2.15 28.34 -9.07
C THR A 172 3.43 28.00 -8.30
N PHE A 173 3.61 26.74 -7.93
CA PHE A 173 4.75 26.30 -7.13
C PHE A 173 6.03 26.26 -7.96
N LYS A 174 7.16 26.58 -7.34
CA LYS A 174 8.47 26.65 -7.99
C LYS A 174 8.98 25.26 -8.36
N GLU A 175 8.63 24.26 -7.56
CA GLU A 175 9.13 22.89 -7.64
C GLU A 175 8.68 22.15 -8.91
N ASP A 176 7.59 22.58 -9.54
CA ASP A 176 7.04 21.99 -10.77
C ASP A 176 6.83 20.47 -10.66
N TRP A 177 6.18 20.04 -9.57
CA TRP A 177 5.78 18.65 -9.45
C TRP A 177 4.64 18.35 -10.43
N ARG A 178 4.73 17.23 -11.17
CA ARG A 178 3.79 16.93 -12.24
C ARG A 178 2.95 15.69 -11.94
N ALA A 179 3.48 14.47 -12.09
CA ALA A 179 2.77 13.29 -11.59
C ALA A 179 2.72 13.32 -10.07
N TYR A 180 1.68 12.73 -9.52
CA TYR A 180 1.51 12.58 -8.07
C TYR A 180 0.67 11.34 -7.78
N ALA A 181 1.05 10.56 -6.79
CA ALA A 181 0.26 9.47 -6.28
C ALA A 181 0.44 9.30 -4.77
N ASN A 182 -0.66 9.09 -4.05
CA ASN A 182 -0.61 8.59 -2.70
C ASN A 182 -0.18 7.12 -2.75
N THR A 183 0.47 6.62 -1.75
CA THR A 183 0.93 5.27 -1.49
C THR A 183 1.09 4.39 -2.74
N PRO A 184 0.25 3.45 -3.32
CA PRO A 184 -1.08 2.96 -2.90
C PRO A 184 -1.03 1.89 -1.79
N GLY A 185 -2.17 1.67 -1.15
CA GLY A 185 -2.36 0.82 0.02
C GLY A 185 -2.72 1.67 1.24
N HIS A 186 -2.72 1.12 2.45
CA HIS A 186 -3.09 1.86 3.65
C HIS A 186 -2.11 2.97 4.02
N ALA A 187 -2.61 4.07 4.58
CA ALA A 187 -1.82 5.06 5.31
C ALA A 187 -1.75 4.69 6.80
N MET A 188 -0.94 5.38 7.60
CA MET A 188 -0.72 5.00 9.00
C MET A 188 -1.05 6.13 9.99
N GLN A 189 -1.38 5.74 11.22
CA GLN A 189 -1.40 6.63 12.38
C GLN A 189 -0.30 6.21 13.34
N PHE A 190 0.51 7.16 13.82
CA PHE A 190 1.44 6.92 14.92
C PHE A 190 0.68 6.55 16.20
N ALA A 191 0.95 5.37 16.72
CA ALA A 191 0.28 4.83 17.92
C ALA A 191 0.94 5.27 19.22
N LYS A 192 2.24 5.63 19.18
CA LYS A 192 3.07 5.84 20.38
C LYS A 192 3.96 7.09 20.29
N GLY A 193 4.58 7.42 21.41
CA GLY A 193 5.65 8.41 21.51
C GLY A 193 5.27 9.84 21.19
N LYS A 194 6.26 10.62 20.79
CA LYS A 194 6.15 12.06 20.53
C LYS A 194 5.15 12.41 19.43
N TYR A 195 5.00 11.53 18.45
CA TYR A 195 4.15 11.77 17.26
C TYR A 195 2.82 11.03 17.32
N LYS A 196 2.44 10.50 18.51
CA LYS A 196 1.15 9.80 18.69
C LYS A 196 0.00 10.65 18.17
N GLY A 197 -0.83 10.04 17.32
CA GLY A 197 -1.98 10.68 16.68
C GLY A 197 -1.68 11.27 15.30
N ARG A 198 -0.42 11.50 14.92
CA ARG A 198 -0.07 11.92 13.55
C ARG A 198 -0.58 10.91 12.55
N LEU A 199 -1.35 11.36 11.56
CA LEU A 199 -1.62 10.58 10.36
C LEU A 199 -0.51 10.87 9.35
N TYR A 200 0.10 9.80 8.82
CA TYR A 200 1.16 9.89 7.82
C TYR A 200 0.77 9.14 6.56
N ILE A 201 0.86 9.80 5.42
CA ILE A 201 0.50 9.28 4.11
C ILE A 201 1.76 9.31 3.25
N ALA A 202 2.26 8.15 2.86
CA ALA A 202 3.33 8.05 1.89
C ALA A 202 2.82 8.48 0.51
N ALA A 203 3.67 9.10 -0.28
CA ALA A 203 3.34 9.61 -1.61
C ALA A 203 4.59 9.66 -2.50
N ASN A 204 4.37 9.90 -3.78
CA ASN A 204 5.43 10.17 -4.74
C ASN A 204 5.01 11.27 -5.72
N HIS A 205 6.00 11.84 -6.39
CA HIS A 205 5.79 12.83 -7.44
C HIS A 205 6.87 12.68 -8.52
N SER A 206 6.61 13.23 -9.71
CA SER A 206 7.66 13.52 -10.67
C SER A 206 7.96 15.01 -10.67
N GLU A 207 9.21 15.41 -10.91
CA GLU A 207 9.67 16.79 -10.90
C GLU A 207 10.26 17.19 -12.24
N GLY A 208 9.78 18.31 -12.79
CA GLY A 208 10.25 18.88 -14.05
C GLY A 208 9.98 17.99 -15.26
N GLU A 209 10.90 18.01 -16.24
CA GLU A 209 10.76 17.28 -17.50
C GLU A 209 10.86 15.75 -17.30
N ALA A 210 9.93 15.02 -17.94
CA ALA A 210 9.88 13.58 -17.88
C ALA A 210 11.15 12.91 -18.45
N LYS A 211 11.77 12.00 -17.69
CA LYS A 211 12.93 11.23 -18.11
C LYS A 211 12.55 9.79 -18.42
N GLN A 212 13.15 9.23 -19.47
CA GLN A 212 12.88 7.83 -19.87
C GLN A 212 13.34 6.83 -18.82
N THR A 213 14.37 7.16 -18.06
CA THR A 213 14.94 6.37 -16.97
C THR A 213 14.15 6.48 -15.66
N ALA A 214 13.08 7.29 -15.62
CA ALA A 214 12.29 7.58 -14.41
C ALA A 214 13.08 8.22 -13.25
N GLU A 215 14.22 8.85 -13.54
CA GLU A 215 15.02 9.61 -12.56
C GLU A 215 14.31 10.89 -12.06
N ASP A 216 13.25 11.32 -12.72
CA ASP A 216 12.37 12.42 -12.34
C ASP A 216 11.37 12.06 -11.24
N TYR A 217 11.27 10.77 -10.84
CA TYR A 217 10.42 10.34 -9.74
C TYR A 217 11.14 10.41 -8.40
N PHE A 218 10.40 10.85 -7.39
CA PHE A 218 10.85 10.90 -6.01
C PHE A 218 9.72 10.51 -5.05
N ALA A 219 10.05 9.77 -4.01
CA ALA A 219 9.15 9.50 -2.92
C ALA A 219 9.19 10.64 -1.89
N HIS A 220 8.07 10.87 -1.24
CA HIS A 220 7.90 11.78 -0.10
C HIS A 220 6.72 11.31 0.74
N GLY A 221 6.30 12.08 1.69
CA GLY A 221 5.05 11.89 2.40
C GLY A 221 4.43 13.21 2.80
N PHE A 222 3.25 13.13 3.34
CA PHE A 222 2.62 14.26 4.01
C PHE A 222 1.91 13.78 5.27
N TYR A 223 1.69 14.69 6.20
CA TYR A 223 1.12 14.32 7.50
C TYR A 223 0.27 15.44 8.08
N THR A 224 -0.60 15.05 9.00
CA THR A 224 -1.39 15.96 9.83
C THR A 224 -1.22 15.63 11.31
N ASP A 225 -1.06 16.67 12.13
CA ASP A 225 -0.97 16.57 13.59
C ASP A 225 -2.26 17.07 14.28
N ASP A 226 -3.25 17.52 13.49
CA ASP A 226 -4.46 18.19 13.96
C ASP A 226 -5.74 17.57 13.37
N HIS A 227 -5.69 16.26 13.13
CA HIS A 227 -6.83 15.47 12.66
C HIS A 227 -7.39 15.93 11.29
N GLY A 228 -6.49 16.26 10.36
CA GLY A 228 -6.85 16.62 8.98
C GLY A 228 -7.29 18.06 8.77
N LYS A 229 -7.06 18.96 9.72
CA LYS A 229 -7.34 20.38 9.55
C LYS A 229 -6.25 21.06 8.70
N THR A 230 -4.98 20.71 8.95
CA THR A 230 -3.84 21.18 8.16
C THR A 230 -2.89 20.02 7.83
N PHE A 231 -2.16 20.15 6.73
CA PHE A 231 -1.20 19.16 6.28
C PHE A 231 0.17 19.79 6.04
N LYS A 232 1.21 18.99 6.28
CA LYS A 232 2.60 19.34 6.03
C LYS A 232 3.22 18.29 5.13
N ILE A 233 4.08 18.72 4.19
CA ILE A 233 4.87 17.81 3.34
C ILE A 233 6.16 17.46 4.08
N SER A 234 6.58 16.19 3.99
CA SER A 234 7.93 15.78 4.39
C SER A 234 8.96 16.24 3.35
N GLU A 235 10.23 16.23 3.71
CA GLU A 235 11.29 16.36 2.71
C GLU A 235 11.17 15.23 1.67
N THR A 236 11.60 15.51 0.46
CA THR A 236 11.74 14.50 -0.61
C THR A 236 12.81 13.48 -0.21
N VAL A 237 12.53 12.19 -0.38
CA VAL A 237 13.54 11.15 -0.23
C VAL A 237 14.62 11.36 -1.28
N PRO A 238 15.92 11.47 -0.90
CA PRO A 238 16.96 11.90 -1.83
C PRO A 238 17.27 10.89 -2.95
N GLU A 239 16.84 9.63 -2.82
CA GLU A 239 17.03 8.61 -3.86
C GLU A 239 16.07 8.83 -5.02
N SER A 240 16.61 9.06 -6.23
CA SER A 240 15.83 9.21 -7.45
C SER A 240 15.19 7.90 -7.89
N GLY A 241 14.10 7.96 -8.67
CA GLY A 241 13.34 6.79 -9.06
C GLY A 241 12.37 6.30 -7.99
N GLY A 242 12.29 6.98 -6.84
CA GLY A 242 11.34 6.64 -5.78
C GLY A 242 9.89 6.86 -6.23
N ASN A 243 9.09 5.80 -6.21
CA ASN A 243 7.69 5.80 -6.68
C ASN A 243 6.76 5.28 -5.57
N GLU A 244 5.81 4.41 -5.90
CA GLU A 244 4.84 3.86 -4.96
C GLU A 244 5.50 3.39 -3.66
N SER A 245 5.00 3.91 -2.54
CA SER A 245 5.65 3.74 -1.24
C SER A 245 4.64 3.59 -0.14
N MET A 246 5.01 2.89 0.92
CA MET A 246 4.24 2.78 2.15
C MET A 246 5.13 3.00 3.36
N ALA A 247 4.55 3.57 4.41
CA ALA A 247 5.25 3.88 5.64
C ALA A 247 4.71 3.07 6.81
N THR A 248 5.58 2.79 7.79
CA THR A 248 5.19 2.14 9.04
C THR A 248 5.96 2.72 10.23
N GLU A 249 5.29 2.75 11.39
CA GLU A 249 5.90 3.18 12.66
C GLU A 249 6.90 2.14 13.15
N LEU A 250 8.09 2.59 13.51
CA LEU A 250 9.08 1.84 14.26
C LEU A 250 9.02 2.23 15.74
N THR A 251 9.94 1.74 16.58
CA THR A 251 10.05 2.18 17.96
C THR A 251 10.54 3.63 18.07
N ASP A 252 10.23 4.27 19.20
CA ASP A 252 10.66 5.63 19.55
C ASP A 252 10.20 6.74 18.60
N GLY A 253 9.05 6.53 17.92
CA GLY A 253 8.50 7.52 16.98
C GLY A 253 9.27 7.59 15.66
N LYS A 254 10.14 6.63 15.39
CA LYS A 254 10.79 6.48 14.08
C LYS A 254 9.82 5.94 13.05
N LEU A 255 10.12 6.22 11.80
CA LEU A 255 9.35 5.77 10.66
C LEU A 255 10.27 5.09 9.64
N MET A 256 9.78 4.01 9.05
CA MET A 256 10.35 3.40 7.85
C MET A 256 9.39 3.62 6.67
N MET A 257 9.90 4.10 5.54
CA MET A 257 9.22 4.08 4.26
C MET A 257 9.86 3.02 3.37
N ASN A 258 9.05 2.12 2.82
CA ASN A 258 9.45 1.13 1.83
C ASN A 258 8.94 1.57 0.47
N ILE A 259 9.82 1.68 -0.53
CA ILE A 259 9.60 2.43 -1.76
C ILE A 259 9.92 1.54 -2.97
N ARG A 260 9.07 1.58 -4.00
CA ARG A 260 9.32 0.99 -5.31
C ARG A 260 10.40 1.78 -6.03
N ASN A 261 11.41 1.07 -6.54
CA ASN A 261 12.39 1.64 -7.45
C ASN A 261 11.85 1.63 -8.89
N GLN A 262 11.34 2.76 -9.35
CA GLN A 262 10.74 2.89 -10.69
C GLN A 262 11.78 2.80 -11.81
N GLN A 263 13.04 3.15 -11.56
CA GLN A 263 14.12 2.99 -12.52
C GLN A 263 14.37 1.50 -12.84
N GLY A 264 14.29 0.65 -11.82
CA GLY A 264 14.48 -0.78 -11.95
C GLY A 264 15.89 -1.20 -12.33
N ASP A 265 16.86 -0.32 -12.19
CA ASP A 265 18.31 -0.56 -12.34
C ASP A 265 18.80 -1.46 -11.22
N VAL A 266 18.38 -1.21 -9.98
CA VAL A 266 18.52 -2.10 -8.83
C VAL A 266 17.20 -2.80 -8.58
N ARG A 267 17.17 -4.14 -8.70
CA ARG A 267 15.94 -4.96 -8.51
C ARG A 267 15.70 -5.28 -7.05
N ALA A 268 15.65 -4.25 -6.23
CA ALA A 268 15.41 -4.30 -4.80
C ALA A 268 14.59 -3.07 -4.35
N ARG A 269 14.00 -3.15 -3.15
CA ARG A 269 13.25 -2.04 -2.57
C ARG A 269 14.21 -0.95 -2.08
N ILE A 270 13.81 0.32 -2.28
CA ILE A 270 14.41 1.44 -1.57
C ILE A 270 13.78 1.52 -0.19
N VAL A 271 14.60 1.72 0.83
CA VAL A 271 14.17 1.96 2.22
C VAL A 271 14.67 3.32 2.66
N ALA A 272 13.77 4.14 3.22
CA ALA A 272 14.11 5.40 3.86
C ALA A 272 13.72 5.35 5.34
N LEU A 273 14.61 5.84 6.22
CA LEU A 273 14.41 5.90 7.67
C LEU A 273 14.36 7.34 8.14
N SER A 274 13.46 7.63 9.07
CA SER A 274 13.27 8.93 9.70
C SER A 274 13.21 8.79 11.21
N SER A 275 13.90 9.68 11.94
CA SER A 275 13.86 9.76 13.39
C SER A 275 12.93 10.87 13.92
N ASP A 276 12.32 11.65 13.04
CA ASP A 276 11.47 12.79 13.40
C ASP A 276 10.00 12.63 12.97
N GLY A 277 9.55 11.38 12.86
CA GLY A 277 8.17 11.05 12.53
C GLY A 277 7.82 11.32 11.07
N GLY A 278 8.79 11.17 10.18
CA GLY A 278 8.63 11.27 8.74
C GLY A 278 8.74 12.69 8.19
N ALA A 279 9.22 13.67 8.95
CA ALA A 279 9.41 15.03 8.44
C ALA A 279 10.64 15.13 7.55
N THR A 280 11.75 14.48 7.97
CA THR A 280 13.03 14.42 7.23
C THR A 280 13.56 12.99 7.18
N TRP A 281 14.63 12.73 6.42
CA TRP A 281 15.19 11.40 6.19
C TRP A 281 16.63 11.31 6.69
N ASP A 282 16.88 10.39 7.64
CA ASP A 282 18.21 10.15 8.21
C ASP A 282 19.10 9.35 7.26
N THR A 283 18.53 8.38 6.53
CA THR A 283 19.24 7.52 5.60
C THR A 283 18.32 6.87 4.58
N THR A 284 18.88 6.55 3.41
CA THR A 284 18.24 5.75 2.36
C THR A 284 19.19 4.67 1.89
N TYR A 285 18.65 3.51 1.51
CA TYR A 285 19.42 2.39 0.96
C TYR A 285 18.56 1.42 0.17
N PHE A 286 19.18 0.61 -0.69
CA PHE A 286 18.52 -0.53 -1.33
C PHE A 286 18.62 -1.77 -0.44
N ASP A 287 17.49 -2.34 -0.04
CA ASP A 287 17.45 -3.58 0.73
C ASP A 287 17.49 -4.80 -0.20
N GLN A 288 18.66 -5.39 -0.37
CA GLN A 288 18.88 -6.56 -1.23
C GLN A 288 18.15 -7.83 -0.74
N GLN A 289 17.65 -7.86 0.48
CA GLN A 289 16.82 -8.96 0.98
C GLN A 289 15.37 -8.88 0.46
N LEU A 290 14.99 -7.74 -0.14
CA LEU A 290 13.66 -7.46 -0.67
C LEU A 290 13.71 -7.31 -2.20
N PRO A 291 13.86 -8.43 -2.96
CA PRO A 291 13.85 -8.39 -4.42
C PRO A 291 12.51 -7.85 -4.95
N ASP A 292 12.57 -7.08 -6.04
CA ASP A 292 11.41 -6.37 -6.58
C ASP A 292 11.45 -6.28 -8.12
N PRO A 293 10.34 -6.59 -8.83
CA PRO A 293 10.27 -6.51 -10.29
C PRO A 293 9.83 -5.14 -10.81
N VAL A 294 10.00 -4.07 -10.04
CA VAL A 294 9.38 -2.75 -10.26
C VAL A 294 7.87 -2.83 -9.98
N ASN A 295 7.53 -3.16 -8.75
CA ASN A 295 6.14 -3.33 -8.30
C ASN A 295 5.90 -2.64 -6.95
N GLN A 296 4.64 -2.40 -6.62
CA GLN A 296 4.24 -1.94 -5.30
C GLN A 296 4.51 -3.04 -4.25
N GLY A 297 4.71 -2.65 -3.00
CA GLY A 297 4.77 -3.54 -1.84
C GLY A 297 4.17 -2.87 -0.61
N SER A 298 3.66 -3.68 0.31
CA SER A 298 3.02 -3.21 1.53
C SER A 298 3.87 -3.53 2.75
N ILE A 299 3.96 -2.58 3.69
CA ILE A 299 4.65 -2.73 4.97
C ILE A 299 3.74 -2.33 6.12
N LEU A 300 3.76 -3.11 7.21
CA LEU A 300 2.91 -2.91 8.37
C LEU A 300 3.61 -3.30 9.67
N THR A 301 3.51 -2.49 10.70
CA THR A 301 3.90 -2.87 12.06
C THR A 301 2.81 -3.73 12.69
N ILE A 302 3.13 -5.00 12.96
CA ILE A 302 2.17 -6.01 13.44
C ILE A 302 2.30 -6.31 14.94
N GLY A 303 3.35 -5.81 15.60
CA GLY A 303 3.58 -6.03 17.01
C GLY A 303 4.89 -5.45 17.51
N GLU A 304 5.28 -5.90 18.70
CA GLU A 304 6.54 -5.51 19.33
C GLU A 304 7.15 -6.71 20.05
N LYS A 305 8.47 -6.82 20.03
CA LYS A 305 9.25 -7.82 20.76
C LYS A 305 10.54 -7.21 21.26
N LYS A 306 10.76 -7.30 22.60
CA LYS A 306 11.98 -6.77 23.26
C LYS A 306 12.26 -5.29 22.91
N GLY A 307 11.21 -4.46 22.87
CA GLY A 307 11.34 -3.04 22.57
C GLY A 307 11.63 -2.71 21.09
N LYS A 308 11.39 -3.65 20.16
CA LYS A 308 11.52 -3.42 18.71
C LYS A 308 10.23 -3.75 18.00
N ALA A 309 9.87 -2.96 17.01
CA ALA A 309 8.73 -3.23 16.16
C ALA A 309 8.92 -4.53 15.36
N ILE A 310 7.87 -5.34 15.33
CA ILE A 310 7.77 -6.49 14.42
C ILE A 310 7.09 -6.00 13.16
N LEU A 311 7.76 -6.16 12.02
CA LEU A 311 7.26 -5.72 10.73
C LEU A 311 6.81 -6.90 9.88
N ALA A 312 5.73 -6.71 9.15
CA ALA A 312 5.30 -7.54 8.03
C ALA A 312 5.51 -6.76 6.72
N PHE A 313 6.06 -7.42 5.71
CA PHE A 313 6.24 -6.86 4.38
C PHE A 313 5.77 -7.84 3.32
N SER A 314 4.98 -7.38 2.34
CA SER A 314 4.55 -8.19 1.20
C SER A 314 4.86 -7.52 -0.13
N ASN A 315 5.38 -8.29 -1.07
CA ASN A 315 5.57 -7.88 -2.46
C ASN A 315 5.70 -9.10 -3.38
N ALA A 316 5.60 -8.89 -4.69
CA ALA A 316 6.05 -9.85 -5.69
C ALA A 316 7.56 -10.06 -5.55
N ALA A 317 7.98 -11.17 -4.94
CA ALA A 317 9.37 -11.44 -4.57
C ALA A 317 10.15 -12.09 -5.73
N ASP A 318 10.15 -11.44 -6.87
CA ASP A 318 10.85 -11.79 -8.10
C ASP A 318 11.59 -10.55 -8.62
N THR A 319 12.58 -10.68 -9.45
CA THR A 319 13.31 -9.54 -10.04
C THR A 319 12.86 -9.21 -11.45
N ARG A 320 11.95 -9.98 -12.04
CA ARG A 320 11.54 -9.84 -13.45
C ARG A 320 10.03 -9.81 -13.65
N ARG A 321 9.26 -10.52 -12.80
CA ARG A 321 7.82 -10.75 -12.99
C ARG A 321 7.05 -10.37 -11.74
N ARG A 322 5.82 -9.93 -11.91
CA ARG A 322 4.87 -9.74 -10.82
C ARG A 322 4.31 -11.11 -10.42
N ASP A 323 5.16 -11.88 -9.72
CA ASP A 323 4.90 -13.25 -9.30
C ASP A 323 5.58 -13.53 -7.96
N ASN A 324 5.36 -14.71 -7.39
CA ASN A 324 5.94 -15.14 -6.14
C ASN A 324 5.65 -14.17 -4.98
N LEU A 325 4.37 -13.75 -4.85
CA LEU A 325 3.95 -12.90 -3.74
C LEU A 325 4.35 -13.53 -2.42
N THR A 326 5.19 -12.85 -1.66
CA THR A 326 5.77 -13.36 -0.43
C THR A 326 5.53 -12.38 0.71
N LEU A 327 4.99 -12.88 1.82
CA LEU A 327 4.94 -12.17 3.10
C LEU A 327 6.23 -12.48 3.87
N ARG A 328 6.91 -11.43 4.35
CA ARG A 328 8.09 -11.53 5.19
C ARG A 328 7.86 -10.90 6.54
N ILE A 329 8.46 -11.46 7.59
CA ILE A 329 8.39 -10.94 8.96
C ILE A 329 9.79 -10.60 9.42
N SER A 330 9.96 -9.38 9.95
CA SER A 330 11.16 -8.90 10.63
C SER A 330 10.88 -8.72 12.12
N TYR A 331 11.85 -9.14 12.94
CA TYR A 331 11.81 -8.98 14.40
C TYR A 331 12.80 -7.93 14.94
N ASP A 332 13.44 -7.20 14.03
CA ASP A 332 14.53 -6.26 14.32
C ASP A 332 14.40 -4.94 13.53
N GLU A 333 13.13 -4.55 13.23
CA GLU A 333 12.78 -3.29 12.55
C GLU A 333 13.29 -3.24 11.10
N GLY A 334 13.18 -4.36 10.38
CA GLY A 334 13.51 -4.44 8.97
C GLY A 334 15.00 -4.64 8.67
N LYS A 335 15.87 -4.87 9.69
CA LYS A 335 17.28 -5.17 9.45
C LYS A 335 17.48 -6.56 8.85
N THR A 336 16.66 -7.52 9.27
CA THR A 336 16.63 -8.88 8.70
C THR A 336 15.20 -9.37 8.52
N TRP A 337 14.99 -10.30 7.59
CA TRP A 337 13.70 -10.89 7.24
C TRP A 337 13.75 -12.42 7.33
N PRO A 338 13.91 -12.99 8.55
CA PRO A 338 14.18 -14.42 8.73
C PRO A 338 12.99 -15.33 8.47
N GLU A 339 11.76 -14.82 8.52
CA GLU A 339 10.54 -15.60 8.31
C GLU A 339 9.88 -15.18 7.00
N GLN A 340 9.54 -16.18 6.15
CA GLN A 340 8.96 -15.93 4.83
C GLN A 340 7.84 -16.93 4.56
N HIS A 341 6.73 -16.43 4.01
CA HIS A 341 5.57 -17.19 3.60
C HIS A 341 5.25 -16.87 2.14
N VAL A 342 5.36 -17.83 1.24
CA VAL A 342 4.90 -17.68 -0.15
C VAL A 342 3.38 -17.75 -0.14
N ILE A 343 2.74 -16.65 -0.54
CA ILE A 343 1.28 -16.48 -0.57
C ILE A 343 0.73 -17.00 -1.89
N ALA A 344 1.33 -16.56 -3.00
CA ALA A 344 0.90 -16.95 -4.33
C ALA A 344 2.10 -17.03 -5.27
N LYS A 345 2.18 -18.11 -6.03
CA LYS A 345 3.22 -18.33 -7.04
C LYS A 345 2.65 -19.09 -8.22
N SER A 346 2.90 -18.64 -9.43
CA SER A 346 2.46 -19.31 -10.64
C SER A 346 3.20 -20.64 -10.86
N GLN A 347 2.50 -21.62 -11.40
CA GLN A 347 3.12 -22.87 -11.81
C GLN A 347 3.81 -22.77 -13.18
N ASN A 348 3.34 -21.82 -14.03
CA ASN A 348 3.72 -21.71 -15.44
C ASN A 348 4.50 -20.43 -15.74
N GLU A 349 5.13 -19.83 -14.73
CA GLU A 349 5.88 -18.57 -14.88
C GLU A 349 5.06 -17.42 -15.51
N ALA A 350 3.78 -17.31 -15.15
CA ALA A 350 2.89 -16.26 -15.63
C ALA A 350 3.44 -14.87 -15.28
N LYS A 351 3.32 -13.92 -16.20
CA LYS A 351 3.97 -12.61 -16.07
C LYS A 351 3.44 -11.78 -14.90
N ASP A 352 2.14 -11.75 -14.71
CA ASP A 352 1.44 -10.89 -13.73
C ASP A 352 0.50 -11.74 -12.86
N TYR A 353 1.01 -12.86 -12.30
CA TYR A 353 0.19 -13.79 -11.53
C TYR A 353 -0.23 -13.25 -10.18
N ALA A 354 0.67 -12.58 -9.45
CA ALA A 354 0.38 -11.94 -8.16
C ALA A 354 1.16 -10.63 -8.07
N ALA A 355 0.45 -9.50 -8.14
CA ALA A 355 1.03 -8.18 -8.31
C ALA A 355 0.97 -7.32 -7.03
N TYR A 356 0.12 -6.31 -7.00
CA TYR A 356 -0.02 -5.40 -5.86
C TYR A 356 -0.68 -6.09 -4.68
N SER A 357 -0.27 -5.70 -3.48
CA SER A 357 -0.84 -6.25 -2.25
C SER A 357 -0.93 -5.20 -1.16
N ASP A 358 -1.88 -5.38 -0.24
CA ASP A 358 -1.93 -4.60 0.99
C ASP A 358 -2.17 -5.49 2.21
N LEU A 359 -1.63 -5.09 3.37
CA LEU A 359 -1.58 -5.85 4.60
C LEU A 359 -2.51 -5.27 5.65
N VAL A 360 -3.14 -6.16 6.43
CA VAL A 360 -3.94 -5.77 7.60
C VAL A 360 -3.67 -6.71 8.77
N LYS A 361 -3.52 -6.16 9.97
CA LYS A 361 -3.38 -6.94 11.20
C LYS A 361 -4.75 -7.44 11.67
N LEU A 362 -4.90 -8.76 11.82
CA LEU A 362 -6.14 -9.41 12.26
C LEU A 362 -6.11 -9.88 13.72
N GLY A 363 -4.93 -9.96 14.29
CA GLY A 363 -4.71 -10.44 15.66
C GLY A 363 -3.23 -10.50 16.00
N ASN A 364 -2.90 -11.19 17.11
CA ASN A 364 -1.51 -11.23 17.57
C ASN A 364 -0.58 -12.07 16.68
N LYS A 365 -1.13 -12.98 15.87
CA LYS A 365 -0.36 -13.90 15.02
C LYS A 365 -1.02 -14.10 13.64
N GLU A 366 -1.89 -13.20 13.23
CA GLU A 366 -2.61 -13.28 11.96
C GLU A 366 -2.48 -11.94 11.22
N VAL A 367 -2.10 -12.03 9.95
CA VAL A 367 -2.05 -10.94 9.00
C VAL A 367 -2.95 -11.30 7.83
N GLY A 368 -3.83 -10.38 7.43
CA GLY A 368 -4.58 -10.47 6.20
C GLY A 368 -3.77 -9.88 5.06
N VAL A 369 -3.80 -10.51 3.90
CA VAL A 369 -3.17 -10.05 2.66
C VAL A 369 -4.25 -9.91 1.61
N LEU A 370 -4.52 -8.69 1.16
CA LEU A 370 -5.39 -8.39 0.03
C LEU A 370 -4.50 -8.18 -1.20
N TYR A 371 -4.70 -8.92 -2.31
CA TYR A 371 -3.76 -8.85 -3.42
C TYR A 371 -4.38 -9.16 -4.78
N GLU A 372 -3.79 -8.59 -5.82
CA GLU A 372 -4.12 -8.83 -7.23
C GLU A 372 -3.63 -10.21 -7.66
N LYS A 373 -4.49 -10.97 -8.34
CA LYS A 373 -4.22 -12.34 -8.77
C LYS A 373 -4.66 -12.61 -10.20
N ASP A 374 -4.04 -13.65 -10.82
CA ASP A 374 -4.39 -14.21 -12.11
C ASP A 374 -4.41 -13.18 -13.25
N GLY A 375 -3.36 -12.34 -13.36
CA GLY A 375 -3.29 -11.31 -14.41
C GLY A 375 -4.42 -10.28 -14.28
N TYR A 376 -4.69 -9.87 -13.03
CA TYR A 376 -5.73 -8.88 -12.68
C TYR A 376 -7.18 -9.35 -12.87
N GLN A 377 -7.42 -10.67 -12.95
CA GLN A 377 -8.78 -11.21 -13.03
C GLN A 377 -9.54 -11.00 -11.71
N GLN A 378 -8.83 -10.93 -10.60
CA GLN A 378 -9.42 -10.75 -9.29
C GLN A 378 -8.45 -10.11 -8.29
N ILE A 379 -9.03 -9.47 -7.27
CA ILE A 379 -8.38 -9.14 -6.02
C ILE A 379 -8.93 -10.09 -4.96
N VAL A 380 -8.04 -10.82 -4.31
CA VAL A 380 -8.38 -11.86 -3.33
C VAL A 380 -7.82 -11.53 -1.95
N PHE A 381 -8.44 -12.09 -0.92
CA PHE A 381 -8.01 -11.96 0.47
C PHE A 381 -7.58 -13.31 1.03
N GLN A 382 -6.45 -13.32 1.73
CA GLN A 382 -5.92 -14.50 2.41
C GLN A 382 -5.48 -14.17 3.83
N VAL A 383 -5.74 -15.06 4.79
CA VAL A 383 -5.24 -14.95 6.16
C VAL A 383 -3.99 -15.81 6.33
N VAL A 384 -2.92 -15.21 6.78
CA VAL A 384 -1.64 -15.88 7.04
C VAL A 384 -1.36 -15.88 8.53
N LYS A 385 -1.06 -17.05 9.09
CA LYS A 385 -0.55 -17.19 10.45
C LYS A 385 0.97 -17.13 10.43
N TRP A 386 1.53 -16.27 11.26
CA TRP A 386 2.97 -16.13 11.48
C TRP A 386 3.32 -16.49 12.94
N LYS A 387 4.57 -16.80 13.21
CA LYS A 387 5.01 -17.34 14.54
C LYS A 387 5.03 -16.30 15.64
#